data_a948addce5f0f4888e73e7b8a537d31c
#
_entry.id   a948addce5f0f4888e73e7b8a537d31c
#
_cell.length_a   1.000
_cell.length_b   1.000
_cell.length_c   1.000
_cell.angle_alpha   90.00
_cell.angle_beta   90.00
_cell.angle_gamma   90.00
#
_symmetry.space_group_name_H-M   'P 1'
#
loop_
_entity.id
_entity.type
_entity.pdbx_description
1 polymer ?
#
loop_
_entity_poly.entity_id
_entity_poly.type
_entity_poly.pdbx_seq_one_letter_code
_entity_poly.pdbx_strand_id
1 'polypeptide(L)'
;MMRVFLSSVLVLLPICASFAADDHTSPVRVTPLVPPEVQWEPDAVPDRIVLSWSDDPSTTMSVTWRTDTTVQQAVAEIARAESGPRFATRKKLIRAESQSLETDLGPSLRHTVTFQGLQPQTQYLYRVGDGSNWSEWAEFRTASAEVAPFSFVYFGDAQNDVKSHWSRVVRRAFRDAPKASFFYMRET
;
A
#
# COMPACT_ATOMS: atom_id res chain seq x y z
N MET A 1 -29.71 88.76 24.79
CA MET A 1 -29.19 87.36 25.03
C MET A 1 -29.40 86.55 23.74
N MET A 2 -28.35 86.44 22.97
CA MET A 2 -28.40 85.76 21.65
C MET A 2 -27.60 84.42 21.77
N ARG A 3 -28.30 83.30 21.67
CA ARG A 3 -27.66 81.95 21.71
C ARG A 3 -27.32 81.53 20.29
N VAL A 4 -26.01 81.43 20.04
CA VAL A 4 -25.47 80.90 18.81
C VAL A 4 -25.45 79.37 18.92
N PHE A 5 -26.19 78.67 18.05
CA PHE A 5 -26.07 77.22 17.90
C PHE A 5 -24.97 76.92 16.89
N LEU A 6 -23.91 76.27 17.36
CA LEU A 6 -22.85 75.74 16.50
C LEU A 6 -23.26 74.34 16.04
N SER A 7 -23.54 74.17 14.75
CA SER A 7 -23.88 72.87 14.16
C SER A 7 -22.59 72.20 13.65
N SER A 8 -22.14 71.19 14.35
CA SER A 8 -21.02 70.35 13.89
C SER A 8 -21.46 69.38 12.82
N VAL A 9 -20.95 69.56 11.61
CA VAL A 9 -21.15 68.62 10.51
C VAL A 9 -20.05 67.55 10.62
N LEU A 10 -20.46 66.33 10.96
CA LEU A 10 -19.60 65.14 10.96
C LEU A 10 -19.50 64.57 9.53
N VAL A 11 -18.36 64.77 8.87
CA VAL A 11 -18.09 64.18 7.57
C VAL A 11 -17.57 62.73 7.76
N LEU A 12 -18.41 61.78 7.47
CA LEU A 12 -18.03 60.36 7.40
C LEU A 12 -17.35 60.07 6.04
N LEU A 13 -16.02 59.89 6.06
CA LEU A 13 -15.29 59.38 4.89
C LEU A 13 -15.45 57.83 4.81
N PRO A 14 -15.84 57.29 3.67
CA PRO A 14 -15.87 55.85 3.49
C PRO A 14 -14.44 55.32 3.37
N ILE A 15 -14.02 54.46 4.32
CA ILE A 15 -12.79 53.69 4.22
C ILE A 15 -13.07 52.56 3.22
N CYS A 16 -12.64 52.74 1.97
CA CYS A 16 -12.56 51.62 1.01
C CYS A 16 -11.41 50.69 1.44
N ALA A 17 -11.73 49.64 2.19
CA ALA A 17 -10.81 48.52 2.36
C ALA A 17 -10.69 47.75 1.05
N SER A 18 -9.61 48.00 0.31
CA SER A 18 -9.24 47.14 -0.82
C SER A 18 -8.80 45.80 -0.25
N PHE A 19 -9.68 44.79 -0.31
CA PHE A 19 -9.25 43.40 -0.15
C PHE A 19 -8.45 43.06 -1.40
N ALA A 20 -7.13 43.02 -1.29
CA ALA A 20 -6.29 42.36 -2.24
C ALA A 20 -6.65 40.86 -2.16
N ALA A 21 -7.29 40.36 -3.18
CA ALA A 21 -7.42 38.90 -3.36
C ALA A 21 -6.01 38.37 -3.60
N ASP A 22 -5.43 37.76 -2.56
CA ASP A 22 -4.23 36.94 -2.73
C ASP A 22 -4.57 35.83 -3.70
N ASP A 23 -4.15 35.97 -4.94
CA ASP A 23 -4.19 34.92 -5.95
C ASP A 23 -3.14 33.88 -5.58
N HIS A 24 -3.52 32.98 -4.64
CA HIS A 24 -2.75 31.78 -4.30
C HIS A 24 -2.88 30.71 -5.40
N THR A 25 -2.67 31.07 -6.64
CA THR A 25 -2.37 30.12 -7.69
C THR A 25 -0.93 29.64 -7.51
N SER A 26 -0.71 28.85 -6.46
CA SER A 26 0.49 28.03 -6.39
C SER A 26 0.52 27.19 -7.67
N PRO A 27 1.57 27.24 -8.47
CA PRO A 27 1.65 26.43 -9.68
C PRO A 27 1.48 24.97 -9.25
N VAL A 28 0.43 24.30 -9.76
CA VAL A 28 0.24 22.88 -9.60
C VAL A 28 1.51 22.22 -10.14
N ARG A 29 2.35 21.68 -9.25
CA ARG A 29 3.48 20.88 -9.65
C ARG A 29 2.93 19.65 -10.38
N VAL A 30 2.88 19.73 -11.69
CA VAL A 30 2.63 18.56 -12.52
C VAL A 30 3.88 17.71 -12.40
N THR A 31 3.83 16.66 -11.57
CA THR A 31 4.88 15.65 -11.56
C THR A 31 4.92 15.03 -12.96
N PRO A 32 6.06 15.00 -13.63
CA PRO A 32 6.17 14.35 -14.94
C PRO A 32 5.63 12.93 -14.82
N LEU A 33 4.76 12.53 -15.74
CA LEU A 33 4.32 11.14 -15.82
C LEU A 33 5.53 10.30 -16.19
N VAL A 34 5.92 9.38 -15.31
CA VAL A 34 6.94 8.38 -15.65
C VAL A 34 6.34 7.46 -16.73
N PRO A 35 7.01 7.25 -17.85
CA PRO A 35 6.53 6.33 -18.88
C PRO A 35 6.24 4.95 -18.29
N PRO A 36 5.15 4.26 -18.71
CA PRO A 36 4.79 2.96 -18.16
C PRO A 36 5.90 1.92 -18.24
N GLU A 37 6.65 1.91 -19.33
CA GLU A 37 7.80 1.03 -19.56
C GLU A 37 8.89 1.20 -18.50
N VAL A 38 9.17 2.42 -18.07
CA VAL A 38 10.13 2.71 -16.99
C VAL A 38 9.53 2.43 -15.63
N GLN A 39 8.25 2.71 -15.47
CA GLN A 39 7.57 2.54 -14.19
C GLN A 39 7.38 1.07 -13.79
N TRP A 40 7.23 0.20 -14.80
CA TRP A 40 6.90 -1.21 -14.60
C TRP A 40 8.08 -2.14 -14.90
N GLU A 41 9.22 -1.59 -15.30
CA GLU A 41 10.44 -2.36 -15.48
C GLU A 41 10.83 -3.06 -14.17
N PRO A 42 11.21 -4.35 -14.20
CA PRO A 42 11.73 -5.03 -13.02
C PRO A 42 13.05 -4.41 -12.56
N ASP A 43 13.21 -4.26 -11.26
CA ASP A 43 14.49 -3.88 -10.65
C ASP A 43 14.82 -4.81 -9.47
N ALA A 44 15.91 -4.56 -8.75
CA ALA A 44 16.30 -5.37 -7.61
C ALA A 44 15.41 -5.17 -6.37
N VAL A 45 14.58 -4.12 -6.35
CA VAL A 45 13.63 -3.89 -5.26
C VAL A 45 12.39 -4.76 -5.48
N PRO A 46 11.97 -5.56 -4.50
CA PRO A 46 10.81 -6.42 -4.64
C PRO A 46 9.54 -5.65 -4.99
N ASP A 47 8.87 -6.06 -6.05
CA ASP A 47 7.57 -5.55 -6.44
C ASP A 47 6.54 -6.68 -6.64
N ARG A 48 5.28 -6.32 -6.97
CA ARG A 48 4.18 -7.26 -7.22
C ARG A 48 4.07 -8.35 -6.16
N ILE A 49 4.21 -7.93 -4.90
CA ILE A 49 4.17 -8.81 -3.74
C ILE A 49 2.73 -9.25 -3.51
N VAL A 50 2.49 -10.55 -3.61
CA VAL A 50 1.18 -11.15 -3.41
C VAL A 50 1.27 -12.20 -2.31
N LEU A 51 0.46 -12.05 -1.29
CA LEU A 51 0.28 -13.03 -0.23
C LEU A 51 -0.96 -13.87 -0.53
N SER A 52 -0.83 -15.19 -0.47
CA SER A 52 -1.92 -16.12 -0.81
C SER A 52 -1.83 -17.42 -0.01
N TRP A 53 -2.85 -18.21 -0.11
CA TRP A 53 -2.86 -19.57 0.45
C TRP A 53 -2.42 -20.58 -0.60
N SER A 54 -1.56 -21.49 -0.21
CA SER A 54 -1.17 -22.65 -1.04
C SER A 54 -1.53 -23.98 -0.39
N ASP A 55 -1.87 -23.98 0.88
CA ASP A 55 -2.22 -25.13 1.69
C ASP A 55 -3.11 -24.68 2.86
N ASP A 56 -3.14 -25.37 3.99
CA ASP A 56 -3.94 -25.03 5.16
C ASP A 56 -3.68 -23.60 5.66
N PRO A 57 -4.65 -22.67 5.52
CA PRO A 57 -4.47 -21.27 5.88
C PRO A 57 -4.34 -21.03 7.39
N SER A 58 -4.59 -22.03 8.22
CA SER A 58 -4.39 -21.93 9.67
C SER A 58 -2.92 -22.10 10.08
N THR A 59 -2.13 -22.78 9.25
CA THR A 59 -0.75 -23.16 9.57
C THR A 59 0.27 -22.79 8.50
N THR A 60 -0.18 -22.31 7.34
CA THR A 60 0.68 -21.94 6.21
C THR A 60 0.28 -20.61 5.59
N MET A 61 1.21 -19.97 4.89
CA MET A 61 0.96 -18.80 4.06
C MET A 61 2.06 -18.70 3.01
N SER A 62 1.69 -18.42 1.77
CA SER A 62 2.65 -18.24 0.68
C SER A 62 2.74 -16.78 0.26
N VAL A 63 3.96 -16.34 -0.06
CA VAL A 63 4.22 -15.03 -0.64
C VAL A 63 4.98 -15.20 -1.94
N THR A 64 4.55 -14.48 -2.98
CA THR A 64 5.26 -14.37 -4.25
C THR A 64 5.60 -12.92 -4.51
N TRP A 65 6.72 -12.68 -5.18
CA TRP A 65 7.13 -11.34 -5.61
C TRP A 65 8.00 -11.42 -6.86
N ARG A 66 8.26 -10.26 -7.46
CA ARG A 66 9.09 -10.13 -8.65
C ARG A 66 10.32 -9.28 -8.32
N THR A 67 11.43 -9.59 -8.99
CA THR A 67 12.62 -8.73 -9.12
C THR A 67 13.18 -8.84 -10.54
N ASP A 68 14.20 -8.07 -10.84
CA ASP A 68 15.01 -8.28 -12.03
C ASP A 68 15.87 -9.56 -11.92
N THR A 69 16.61 -9.85 -12.98
CA THR A 69 17.45 -11.07 -13.06
C THR A 69 18.75 -10.99 -12.25
N THR A 70 19.07 -9.87 -11.63
CA THR A 70 20.29 -9.72 -10.80
C THR A 70 20.13 -10.36 -9.42
N VAL A 71 18.90 -10.51 -8.93
CA VAL A 71 18.59 -11.07 -7.61
C VAL A 71 18.56 -12.60 -7.65
N GLN A 72 19.73 -13.22 -7.55
CA GLN A 72 19.87 -14.68 -7.61
C GLN A 72 19.56 -15.40 -6.28
N GLN A 73 19.55 -14.71 -5.16
CA GLN A 73 19.30 -15.27 -3.83
C GLN A 73 18.24 -14.46 -3.09
N ALA A 74 17.00 -14.70 -3.47
CA ALA A 74 15.89 -14.06 -2.81
C ALA A 74 15.52 -14.74 -1.50
N VAL A 75 15.06 -13.97 -0.54
CA VAL A 75 14.72 -14.41 0.82
C VAL A 75 13.47 -13.70 1.33
N ALA A 76 12.77 -14.35 2.24
CA ALA A 76 11.72 -13.74 3.04
C ALA A 76 12.07 -13.79 4.52
N GLU A 77 11.67 -12.77 5.26
CA GLU A 77 11.72 -12.76 6.71
C GLU A 77 10.31 -12.79 7.27
N ILE A 78 10.11 -13.57 8.33
CA ILE A 78 8.83 -13.66 9.05
C ILE A 78 9.08 -13.62 10.55
N ALA A 79 8.22 -12.92 11.27
CA ALA A 79 8.19 -12.90 12.72
C ALA A 79 6.74 -12.88 13.23
N ARG A 80 6.49 -13.38 14.43
CA ARG A 80 5.22 -13.16 15.10
C ARG A 80 5.09 -11.68 15.47
N ALA A 81 3.91 -11.11 15.24
CA ALA A 81 3.64 -9.72 15.59
C ALA A 81 3.68 -9.53 17.10
N GLU A 82 4.43 -8.55 17.56
CA GLU A 82 4.56 -8.15 18.96
C GLU A 82 4.49 -6.61 19.04
N SER A 83 4.10 -6.10 20.18
CA SER A 83 4.16 -4.65 20.41
C SER A 83 5.60 -4.15 20.42
N GLY A 84 5.90 -3.18 19.58
CA GLY A 84 7.21 -2.55 19.43
C GLY A 84 8.19 -3.32 18.53
N PRO A 85 9.44 -2.85 18.40
CA PRO A 85 10.36 -3.29 17.35
C PRO A 85 11.07 -4.64 17.63
N ARG A 86 10.82 -5.26 18.79
CA ARG A 86 11.51 -6.50 19.18
C ARG A 86 11.23 -7.70 18.27
N PHE A 87 10.11 -7.71 17.55
CA PHE A 87 9.81 -8.77 16.58
C PHE A 87 10.97 -8.96 15.59
N ALA A 88 11.63 -7.87 15.18
CA ALA A 88 12.73 -7.91 14.25
C ALA A 88 13.95 -8.73 14.73
N THR A 89 14.11 -8.91 16.04
CA THR A 89 15.19 -9.76 16.61
C THR A 89 14.84 -11.24 16.64
N ARG A 90 13.54 -11.58 16.45
CA ARG A 90 13.01 -12.95 16.48
C ARG A 90 12.56 -13.44 15.10
N LYS A 91 12.90 -12.69 14.07
CA LYS A 91 12.58 -13.04 12.70
C LYS A 91 13.30 -14.31 12.27
N LYS A 92 12.61 -15.10 11.45
CA LYS A 92 13.19 -16.23 10.73
C LYS A 92 13.40 -15.81 9.29
N LEU A 93 14.53 -16.22 8.71
CA LEU A 93 14.88 -16.00 7.31
C LEU A 93 14.66 -17.30 6.57
N ILE A 94 13.96 -17.23 5.43
CA ILE A 94 13.63 -18.37 4.58
C ILE A 94 14.06 -18.04 3.15
N ARG A 95 14.78 -18.96 2.51
CA ARG A 95 15.16 -18.83 1.10
C ARG A 95 13.96 -19.05 0.20
N ALA A 96 13.90 -18.26 -0.87
CA ALA A 96 12.88 -18.40 -1.89
C ALA A 96 13.27 -19.41 -2.96
N GLU A 97 12.25 -20.04 -3.54
CA GLU A 97 12.36 -20.68 -4.85
C GLU A 97 12.18 -19.59 -5.92
N SER A 98 13.03 -19.61 -6.94
CA SER A 98 13.05 -18.61 -8.00
C SER A 98 12.81 -19.25 -9.36
N GLN A 99 11.96 -18.62 -10.17
CA GLN A 99 11.66 -19.01 -11.53
C GLN A 99 11.84 -17.84 -12.47
N SER A 100 12.43 -18.08 -13.64
CA SER A 100 12.54 -17.08 -14.69
C SER A 100 11.18 -16.84 -15.33
N LEU A 101 10.87 -15.58 -15.58
CA LEU A 101 9.65 -15.13 -16.24
C LEU A 101 10.03 -14.13 -17.33
N GLU A 102 9.72 -14.49 -18.57
CA GLU A 102 9.82 -13.58 -19.72
C GLU A 102 8.51 -12.82 -19.86
N THR A 103 8.59 -11.52 -19.97
CA THR A 103 7.45 -10.63 -20.19
C THR A 103 7.77 -9.62 -21.30
N ASP A 104 6.76 -8.93 -21.77
CA ASP A 104 6.90 -7.78 -22.70
C ASP A 104 7.71 -6.60 -22.13
N LEU A 105 7.92 -6.58 -20.80
CA LEU A 105 8.80 -5.62 -20.11
C LEU A 105 10.23 -6.17 -19.89
N GLY A 106 10.55 -7.32 -20.48
CA GLY A 106 11.84 -7.98 -20.35
C GLY A 106 11.86 -9.14 -19.34
N PRO A 107 13.04 -9.77 -19.20
CA PRO A 107 13.23 -10.90 -18.29
C PRO A 107 13.18 -10.46 -16.84
N SER A 108 12.58 -11.29 -16.01
CA SER A 108 12.47 -11.08 -14.57
C SER A 108 12.55 -12.40 -13.81
N LEU A 109 12.68 -12.35 -12.50
CA LEU A 109 12.57 -13.50 -11.62
C LEU A 109 11.32 -13.38 -10.76
N ARG A 110 10.57 -14.48 -10.69
CA ARG A 110 9.50 -14.66 -9.74
C ARG A 110 9.99 -15.52 -8.60
N HIS A 111 9.84 -15.03 -7.40
CA HIS A 111 10.26 -15.69 -6.17
C HIS A 111 9.04 -16.15 -5.38
N THR A 112 9.16 -17.29 -4.71
CA THR A 112 8.09 -17.84 -3.87
C THR A 112 8.66 -18.38 -2.57
N VAL A 113 8.00 -18.06 -1.47
CA VAL A 113 8.23 -18.64 -0.15
C VAL A 113 6.91 -19.09 0.43
N THR A 114 6.86 -20.34 0.94
CA THR A 114 5.76 -20.80 1.77
C THR A 114 6.20 -20.86 3.22
N PHE A 115 5.61 -20.02 4.06
CA PHE A 115 5.74 -20.06 5.50
C PHE A 115 4.95 -21.26 6.03
N GLN A 116 5.59 -22.12 6.81
CA GLN A 116 5.00 -23.34 7.36
C GLN A 116 5.12 -23.38 8.88
N GLY A 117 4.29 -24.22 9.52
CA GLY A 117 4.30 -24.40 10.96
C GLY A 117 3.88 -23.14 11.73
N LEU A 118 3.02 -22.34 11.12
CA LEU A 118 2.44 -21.17 11.74
C LEU A 118 1.41 -21.59 12.79
N GLN A 119 1.17 -20.74 13.76
CA GLN A 119 0.12 -20.95 14.76
C GLN A 119 -1.21 -20.40 14.25
N PRO A 120 -2.34 -21.10 14.41
CA PRO A 120 -3.65 -20.60 14.06
C PRO A 120 -4.01 -19.28 14.77
N GLN A 121 -4.87 -18.49 14.15
CA GLN A 121 -5.37 -17.19 14.67
C GLN A 121 -4.27 -16.23 15.15
N THR A 122 -3.08 -16.34 14.59
CA THR A 122 -1.89 -15.60 15.02
C THR A 122 -1.50 -14.56 13.99
N GLN A 123 -1.16 -13.36 14.45
CA GLN A 123 -0.69 -12.27 13.59
C GLN A 123 0.82 -12.38 13.38
N TYR A 124 1.23 -12.27 12.13
CA TYR A 124 2.61 -12.30 11.68
C TYR A 124 2.96 -11.06 10.89
N LEU A 125 4.23 -10.69 10.95
CA LEU A 125 4.86 -9.70 10.09
C LEU A 125 5.82 -10.40 9.14
N TYR A 126 5.86 -9.98 7.90
CA TYR A 126 6.80 -10.50 6.91
C TYR A 126 7.32 -9.38 6.02
N ARG A 127 8.46 -9.63 5.40
CA ARG A 127 9.00 -8.84 4.30
C ARG A 127 9.78 -9.75 3.36
N VAL A 128 9.97 -9.30 2.13
CA VAL A 128 10.69 -10.04 1.10
C VAL A 128 11.84 -9.21 0.55
N GLY A 129 12.87 -9.85 0.03
CA GLY A 129 14.05 -9.16 -0.49
C GLY A 129 15.18 -10.09 -0.85
N ASP A 130 16.41 -9.55 -0.85
CA ASP A 130 17.65 -10.25 -1.17
C ASP A 130 18.72 -10.14 -0.06
N GLY A 131 18.37 -9.54 1.07
CA GLY A 131 19.29 -9.22 2.15
C GLY A 131 19.78 -7.78 2.14
N SER A 132 19.77 -7.10 1.00
CA SER A 132 20.12 -5.69 0.82
C SER A 132 18.89 -4.84 0.50
N ASN A 133 18.14 -5.24 -0.51
CA ASN A 133 16.90 -4.60 -0.93
C ASN A 133 15.72 -5.32 -0.28
N TRP A 134 14.91 -4.58 0.45
CA TRP A 134 13.79 -5.13 1.19
C TRP A 134 12.49 -4.40 0.86
N SER A 135 11.39 -5.15 0.85
CA SER A 135 10.06 -4.55 0.92
C SER A 135 9.81 -3.93 2.29
N GLU A 136 8.75 -3.15 2.40
CA GLU A 136 8.20 -2.79 3.71
C GLU A 136 7.74 -4.04 4.48
N TRP A 137 7.64 -3.91 5.81
CA TRP A 137 6.99 -4.94 6.61
C TRP A 137 5.49 -4.92 6.37
N ALA A 138 4.96 -6.05 5.96
CA ALA A 138 3.53 -6.29 5.84
C ALA A 138 3.06 -7.28 6.90
N GLU A 139 1.76 -7.28 7.18
CA GLU A 139 1.17 -8.14 8.19
C GLU A 139 0.07 -9.02 7.63
N PHE A 140 -0.11 -10.19 8.25
CA PHE A 140 -1.25 -11.06 8.00
C PHE A 140 -1.64 -11.82 9.28
N ARG A 141 -2.82 -12.38 9.26
CA ARG A 141 -3.30 -13.26 10.32
C ARG A 141 -3.65 -14.61 9.73
N THR A 142 -3.16 -15.69 10.36
CA THR A 142 -3.55 -17.06 10.02
C THR A 142 -5.02 -17.30 10.34
N ALA A 143 -5.66 -18.19 9.59
CA ALA A 143 -7.02 -18.61 9.85
C ALA A 143 -7.17 -19.32 11.19
N SER A 144 -8.41 -19.54 11.63
CA SER A 144 -8.72 -20.43 12.74
C SER A 144 -8.49 -21.88 12.34
N ALA A 145 -8.04 -22.73 13.27
CA ALA A 145 -8.05 -24.17 13.10
C ALA A 145 -9.46 -24.77 13.23
N GLU A 146 -10.36 -24.04 13.87
CA GLU A 146 -11.75 -24.41 14.05
C GLU A 146 -12.64 -23.68 13.04
N VAL A 147 -13.81 -24.26 12.74
CA VAL A 147 -14.82 -23.60 11.92
C VAL A 147 -15.25 -22.30 12.59
N ALA A 148 -14.98 -21.18 11.97
CA ALA A 148 -15.31 -19.86 12.49
C ALA A 148 -15.85 -18.96 11.37
N PRO A 149 -16.76 -18.04 11.66
CA PRO A 149 -17.21 -17.05 10.70
C PRO A 149 -16.03 -16.19 10.21
N PHE A 150 -16.01 -15.92 8.91
CA PHE A 150 -15.05 -14.99 8.30
C PHE A 150 -15.76 -14.09 7.29
N SER A 151 -15.13 -13.01 6.92
CA SER A 151 -15.61 -12.12 5.86
C SER A 151 -14.52 -11.90 4.83
N PHE A 152 -14.92 -11.70 3.59
CA PHE A 152 -14.00 -11.40 2.52
C PHE A 152 -14.60 -10.37 1.56
N VAL A 153 -13.76 -9.71 0.78
CA VAL A 153 -14.19 -8.83 -0.29
C VAL A 153 -13.99 -9.53 -1.62
N TYR A 154 -15.04 -9.57 -2.41
CA TYR A 154 -15.01 -10.08 -3.77
C TYR A 154 -14.88 -8.91 -4.75
N PHE A 155 -13.92 -9.02 -5.65
CA PHE A 155 -13.75 -8.10 -6.76
C PHE A 155 -13.98 -8.82 -8.09
N GLY A 156 -14.59 -8.12 -9.03
CA GLY A 156 -14.57 -8.50 -10.43
C GLY A 156 -13.21 -8.20 -11.05
N ASP A 157 -13.18 -8.35 -12.36
CA ASP A 157 -12.00 -8.16 -13.19
C ASP A 157 -11.49 -6.71 -13.19
N ALA A 158 -10.20 -6.52 -13.03
CA ALA A 158 -9.52 -5.23 -13.04
C ALA A 158 -8.75 -5.05 -14.35
N GLN A 159 -9.42 -4.63 -15.42
CA GLN A 159 -8.85 -4.57 -16.77
C GLN A 159 -8.32 -3.19 -17.16
N ASN A 160 -9.07 -2.12 -16.86
CA ASN A 160 -8.78 -0.79 -17.35
C ASN A 160 -8.41 0.15 -16.21
N ASP A 161 -7.50 1.10 -16.49
CA ASP A 161 -7.13 2.18 -15.57
C ASP A 161 -6.76 1.68 -14.16
N VAL A 162 -6.09 0.53 -14.08
CA VAL A 162 -5.81 -0.17 -12.84
C VAL A 162 -5.15 0.75 -11.82
N LYS A 163 -4.17 1.56 -12.25
CA LYS A 163 -3.48 2.47 -11.36
C LYS A 163 -4.36 3.62 -10.88
N SER A 164 -5.12 4.23 -11.78
CA SER A 164 -5.88 5.46 -11.48
C SER A 164 -7.20 5.18 -10.78
N HIS A 165 -7.89 4.10 -11.12
CA HIS A 165 -9.21 3.78 -10.60
C HIS A 165 -9.20 2.58 -9.65
N TRP A 166 -8.57 1.47 -10.03
CA TRP A 166 -8.58 0.25 -9.22
C TRP A 166 -7.95 0.46 -7.84
N SER A 167 -6.84 1.20 -7.75
CA SER A 167 -6.22 1.53 -6.47
C SER A 167 -7.16 2.26 -5.51
N ARG A 168 -8.10 3.06 -6.03
CA ARG A 168 -9.13 3.74 -5.22
C ARG A 168 -10.20 2.76 -4.75
N VAL A 169 -10.60 1.82 -5.61
CA VAL A 169 -11.57 0.77 -5.28
C VAL A 169 -11.03 -0.11 -4.14
N VAL A 170 -9.80 -0.58 -4.25
CA VAL A 170 -9.16 -1.40 -3.20
C VAL A 170 -9.06 -0.63 -1.88
N ARG A 171 -8.63 0.63 -1.90
CA ARG A 171 -8.55 1.46 -0.69
C ARG A 171 -9.93 1.71 -0.07
N ARG A 172 -10.95 1.88 -0.90
CA ARG A 172 -12.33 2.02 -0.43
C ARG A 172 -12.82 0.76 0.22
N ALA A 173 -12.61 -0.41 -0.41
CA ALA A 173 -12.97 -1.69 0.12
C ALA A 173 -12.27 -1.98 1.46
N PHE A 174 -10.97 -1.71 1.56
CA PHE A 174 -10.23 -1.84 2.82
C PHE A 174 -10.79 -0.95 3.94
N ARG A 175 -11.19 0.28 3.63
CA ARG A 175 -11.80 1.18 4.62
C ARG A 175 -13.18 0.72 5.06
N ASP A 176 -13.99 0.20 4.14
CA ASP A 176 -15.37 -0.20 4.41
C ASP A 176 -15.44 -1.60 5.04
N ALA A 177 -14.45 -2.46 4.77
CA ALA A 177 -14.32 -3.82 5.32
C ALA A 177 -12.93 -4.09 5.93
N PRO A 178 -12.50 -3.32 6.96
CA PRO A 178 -11.15 -3.42 7.52
C PRO A 178 -10.87 -4.75 8.25
N LYS A 179 -11.92 -5.53 8.49
CA LYS A 179 -11.84 -6.86 9.14
C LYS A 179 -11.98 -8.01 8.15
N ALA A 180 -12.00 -7.73 6.84
CA ALA A 180 -12.01 -8.79 5.84
C ALA A 180 -10.75 -9.64 5.97
N SER A 181 -10.93 -10.96 5.98
CA SER A 181 -9.84 -11.92 6.13
C SER A 181 -8.97 -11.99 4.88
N PHE A 182 -9.55 -11.74 3.70
CA PHE A 182 -8.85 -11.72 2.42
C PHE A 182 -9.66 -10.99 1.35
N PHE A 183 -8.98 -10.69 0.25
CA PHE A 183 -9.59 -10.20 -0.98
C PHE A 183 -9.55 -11.31 -2.03
N TYR A 184 -10.67 -11.54 -2.69
CA TYR A 184 -10.79 -12.47 -3.80
C TYR A 184 -10.98 -11.69 -5.10
N MET A 185 -10.10 -11.89 -6.06
CA MET A 185 -10.21 -11.32 -7.41
C MET A 185 -10.48 -12.43 -8.40
N ARG A 186 -11.45 -12.23 -9.27
CA ARG A 186 -11.73 -13.13 -10.40
C ARG A 186 -11.35 -12.42 -11.69
N GLU A 187 -10.45 -13.04 -12.43
CA GLU A 187 -10.22 -12.73 -13.84
C GLU A 187 -11.19 -13.54 -14.69
N THR A 188 -11.78 -12.92 -15.72
CA THR A 188 -12.67 -13.56 -16.69
C THR A 188 -11.97 -13.78 -18.00
#